data_d4e1356e857f0c98e8c517f440687f24
#
_entry.id   d4e1356e857f0c98e8c517f440687f24
#
_cell.length_a   1.000
_cell.length_b   1.000
_cell.length_c   1.000
_cell.angle_alpha   90.00
_cell.angle_beta   90.00
_cell.angle_gamma   90.00
#
_symmetry.space_group_name_H-M   'P 1'
#
loop_
_entity.id
_entity.type
_entity.pdbx_description
1 polymer ?
#
loop_
_entity_poly.entity_id
_entity_poly.type
_entity_poly.pdbx_seq_one_letter_code
_entity_poly.pdbx_strand_id
1 'polypeptide(L)'
;MKKFVFNFKSKESTKLINSKNILGGKGANLAEMGILGLPVPPGFTISTEVCELFYKNNKKLNSKIIKEIKKELKNIEKSSEKKFGDLKNPLLVSVRSGARVSMPGMMDTILNLGLNDKTVLAIAKKTSNMRFAKDSYRRFIQMYSNVVLGIENYNFEELIENYKLTKGVLLDTDLDDKDWDGLINDFKNVVKKKTKKDFPQDVNQQLVGAISAVFLSWESHRAKIYRKLNQ
;
A
#
# COMPACT_ATOMS: atom_id res chain seq x y z
N MET A 1 26.18 2.30 12.31
CA MET A 1 25.63 2.13 10.94
C MET A 1 24.49 3.09 10.72
N LYS A 2 24.40 3.75 9.56
CA LYS A 2 23.29 4.63 9.21
C LYS A 2 21.99 3.83 9.11
N LYS A 3 20.92 4.30 9.77
CA LYS A 3 19.57 3.73 9.78
C LYS A 3 18.70 4.48 8.79
N PHE A 4 17.78 3.77 8.11
CA PHE A 4 16.92 4.31 7.07
C PHE A 4 15.42 4.13 7.36
N VAL A 5 15.05 3.27 8.30
CA VAL A 5 13.66 2.95 8.62
C VAL A 5 13.41 3.24 10.09
N PHE A 6 12.42 4.07 10.39
CA PHE A 6 12.15 4.65 11.70
C PHE A 6 10.72 4.36 12.15
N ASN A 7 10.56 3.62 13.23
CA ASN A 7 9.25 3.40 13.85
C ASN A 7 8.68 4.72 14.40
N PHE A 8 7.38 4.96 14.26
CA PHE A 8 6.74 6.21 14.69
C PHE A 8 6.94 6.53 16.17
N LYS A 9 7.06 5.51 17.02
CA LYS A 9 7.22 5.65 18.47
C LYS A 9 8.64 5.35 18.96
N SER A 10 9.63 5.25 18.07
CA SER A 10 11.01 4.99 18.48
C SER A 10 11.70 6.24 19.00
N LYS A 11 12.66 6.06 19.94
CA LYS A 11 13.51 7.16 20.42
C LYS A 11 14.32 7.83 19.30
N GLU A 12 14.67 7.10 18.25
CA GLU A 12 15.34 7.65 17.09
C GLU A 12 14.44 8.56 16.28
N SER A 13 13.16 8.17 16.09
CA SER A 13 12.16 9.01 15.42
C SER A 13 11.93 10.31 16.20
N THR A 14 11.94 10.22 17.54
CA THR A 14 11.78 11.40 18.40
C THR A 14 12.91 12.40 18.26
N LYS A 15 14.15 11.93 18.08
CA LYS A 15 15.30 12.81 17.83
C LYS A 15 15.26 13.48 16.46
N LEU A 16 14.51 12.91 15.51
CA LEU A 16 14.36 13.40 14.14
C LEU A 16 13.06 14.16 13.90
N ILE A 17 12.28 14.44 14.94
CA ILE A 17 10.95 15.02 14.84
C ILE A 17 10.91 16.33 14.05
N ASN A 18 11.89 17.20 14.27
CA ASN A 18 12.04 18.46 13.55
C ASN A 18 12.66 18.30 12.16
N SER A 19 13.02 17.07 11.78
CA SER A 19 13.68 16.79 10.51
C SER A 19 12.69 16.31 9.46
N LYS A 20 11.82 17.19 8.98
CA LYS A 20 10.97 16.96 7.80
C LYS A 20 11.79 16.53 6.58
N ASN A 21 13.07 16.92 6.56
CA ASN A 21 13.99 16.53 5.50
C ASN A 21 14.31 15.03 5.49
N ILE A 22 14.27 14.37 6.64
CA ILE A 22 14.56 12.93 6.77
C ILE A 22 13.28 12.10 6.80
N LEU A 23 12.31 12.49 7.61
CA LEU A 23 11.08 11.72 7.81
C LEU A 23 9.95 12.11 6.83
N GLY A 24 10.12 13.20 6.09
CA GLY A 24 9.03 13.82 5.35
C GLY A 24 8.00 14.47 6.28
N GLY A 25 7.07 15.24 5.72
CA GLY A 25 6.06 15.95 6.52
C GLY A 25 5.16 15.02 7.33
N LYS A 26 4.61 13.98 6.69
CA LYS A 26 3.74 13.00 7.37
C LYS A 26 4.48 12.19 8.42
N GLY A 27 5.71 11.74 8.12
CA GLY A 27 6.51 10.95 9.05
C GLY A 27 6.89 11.74 10.30
N ALA A 28 7.30 13.01 10.14
CA ALA A 28 7.60 13.89 11.25
C ALA A 28 6.37 14.13 12.14
N ASN A 29 5.23 14.46 11.54
CA ASN A 29 3.98 14.68 12.29
C ASN A 29 3.52 13.43 13.05
N LEU A 30 3.62 12.24 12.44
CA LEU A 30 3.26 10.97 13.09
C LEU A 30 4.20 10.66 14.28
N ALA A 31 5.49 10.97 14.15
CA ALA A 31 6.44 10.82 15.26
C ALA A 31 6.12 11.78 16.41
N GLU A 32 5.78 13.04 16.10
CA GLU A 32 5.34 14.04 17.08
C GLU A 32 4.08 13.61 17.84
N MET A 33 3.05 13.19 17.11
CA MET A 33 1.82 12.67 17.71
C MET A 33 2.10 11.47 18.62
N GLY A 34 3.01 10.56 18.20
CA GLY A 34 3.40 9.42 19.00
C GLY A 34 4.08 9.79 20.33
N ILE A 35 4.88 10.86 20.36
CA ILE A 35 5.52 11.41 21.59
C ILE A 35 4.47 12.00 22.51
N LEU A 36 3.54 12.78 21.95
CA LEU A 36 2.45 13.39 22.71
C LEU A 36 1.47 12.37 23.29
N GLY A 37 1.70 11.06 23.08
CA GLY A 37 0.83 9.99 23.57
C GLY A 37 -0.49 9.87 22.80
N LEU A 38 -0.64 10.55 21.67
CA LEU A 38 -1.82 10.43 20.84
C LEU A 38 -1.93 9.01 20.25
N PRO A 39 -3.15 8.52 19.97
CA PRO A 39 -3.38 7.17 19.43
C PRO A 39 -2.97 7.08 17.96
N VAL A 40 -1.66 6.98 17.71
CA VAL A 40 -1.10 6.75 16.37
C VAL A 40 -1.10 5.26 16.06
N PRO A 41 -1.66 4.82 14.92
CA PRO A 41 -1.56 3.44 14.48
C PRO A 41 -0.09 2.97 14.39
N PRO A 42 0.21 1.69 14.67
CA PRO A 42 1.55 1.15 14.49
C PRO A 42 2.05 1.36 13.05
N GLY A 43 3.29 1.83 12.91
CA GLY A 43 3.87 2.09 11.60
C GLY A 43 5.31 2.57 11.68
N PHE A 44 5.92 2.75 10.52
CA PHE A 44 7.27 3.27 10.37
C PHE A 44 7.40 4.17 9.15
N THR A 45 8.39 5.03 9.17
CA THR A 45 8.78 5.87 8.04
C THR A 45 10.06 5.33 7.41
N ILE A 46 10.07 5.18 6.10
CA ILE A 46 11.27 5.01 5.30
C ILE A 46 11.78 6.42 4.98
N SER A 47 13.04 6.74 5.31
CA SER A 47 13.58 8.08 5.14
C SER A 47 13.55 8.55 3.68
N THR A 48 13.41 9.85 3.47
CA THR A 48 13.41 10.47 2.14
C THR A 48 14.67 10.15 1.34
N GLU A 49 15.79 9.99 2.02
CA GLU A 49 17.09 9.63 1.45
C GLU A 49 17.06 8.27 0.72
N VAL A 50 16.22 7.35 1.17
CA VAL A 50 16.04 6.05 0.49
C VAL A 50 15.50 6.24 -0.92
N CYS A 51 14.70 7.27 -1.18
CA CYS A 51 14.22 7.58 -2.52
C CYS A 51 15.39 7.91 -3.46
N GLU A 52 16.35 8.71 -3.01
CA GLU A 52 17.56 9.02 -3.79
C GLU A 52 18.41 7.77 -4.04
N LEU A 53 18.62 6.96 -2.99
CA LEU A 53 19.35 5.70 -3.10
C LEU A 53 18.65 4.71 -4.06
N PHE A 54 17.33 4.67 -4.07
CA PHE A 54 16.54 3.85 -4.98
C PHE A 54 16.80 4.24 -6.45
N TYR A 55 16.78 5.54 -6.76
CA TYR A 55 17.07 6.00 -8.12
C TYR A 55 18.54 5.75 -8.51
N LYS A 56 19.50 5.98 -7.60
CA LYS A 56 20.92 5.67 -7.83
C LYS A 56 21.19 4.18 -8.03
N ASN A 57 20.36 3.31 -7.44
CA ASN A 57 20.46 1.85 -7.54
C ASN A 57 19.53 1.27 -8.62
N ASN A 58 19.42 1.94 -9.79
CA ASN A 58 18.61 1.48 -10.92
C ASN A 58 17.15 1.17 -10.54
N LYS A 59 16.53 2.00 -9.71
CA LYS A 59 15.15 1.86 -9.23
C LYS A 59 14.89 0.53 -8.50
N LYS A 60 15.87 0.10 -7.70
CA LYS A 60 15.79 -1.12 -6.88
C LYS A 60 16.13 -0.81 -5.42
N LEU A 61 15.35 -1.36 -4.50
CA LEU A 61 15.68 -1.35 -3.08
C LEU A 61 16.88 -2.27 -2.81
N ASN A 62 17.88 -1.79 -2.08
CA ASN A 62 19.00 -2.63 -1.69
C ASN A 62 18.64 -3.59 -0.54
N SER A 63 19.40 -4.64 -0.37
CA SER A 63 19.15 -5.69 0.61
C SER A 63 19.15 -5.18 2.06
N LYS A 64 19.95 -4.17 2.38
CA LYS A 64 20.01 -3.56 3.71
C LYS A 64 18.68 -2.88 4.05
N ILE A 65 18.16 -2.06 3.14
CA ILE A 65 16.87 -1.37 3.32
C ILE A 65 15.74 -2.38 3.47
N ILE A 66 15.72 -3.43 2.64
CA ILE A 66 14.72 -4.51 2.74
C ILE A 66 14.78 -5.20 4.11
N LYS A 67 15.99 -5.45 4.65
CA LYS A 67 16.16 -6.03 6.00
C LYS A 67 15.61 -5.11 7.09
N GLU A 68 15.87 -3.81 7.01
CA GLU A 68 15.33 -2.82 7.96
C GLU A 68 13.79 -2.74 7.88
N ILE A 69 13.21 -2.72 6.68
CA ILE A 69 11.75 -2.76 6.47
C ILE A 69 11.14 -4.02 7.12
N LYS A 70 11.72 -5.19 6.86
CA LYS A 70 11.25 -6.45 7.46
C LYS A 70 11.35 -6.45 8.98
N LYS A 71 12.40 -5.85 9.54
CA LYS A 71 12.56 -5.71 10.99
C LYS A 71 11.47 -4.84 11.60
N GLU A 72 11.21 -3.67 11.01
CA GLU A 72 10.16 -2.78 11.51
C GLU A 72 8.74 -3.34 11.27
N LEU A 73 8.54 -4.09 10.19
CA LEU A 73 7.27 -4.83 9.98
C LEU A 73 7.00 -5.83 11.12
N LYS A 74 8.02 -6.58 11.58
CA LYS A 74 7.89 -7.46 12.75
C LYS A 74 7.54 -6.70 14.02
N ASN A 75 8.01 -5.48 14.19
CA ASN A 75 7.64 -4.63 15.32
C ASN A 75 6.16 -4.23 15.25
N ILE A 76 5.65 -3.93 14.04
CA ILE A 76 4.21 -3.67 13.83
C ILE A 76 3.39 -4.93 14.12
N GLU A 77 3.81 -6.08 13.62
CA GLU A 77 3.15 -7.37 13.87
C GLU A 77 3.00 -7.62 15.37
N LYS A 78 4.07 -7.43 16.13
CA LYS A 78 4.07 -7.59 17.59
C LYS A 78 3.14 -6.60 18.29
N SER A 79 3.16 -5.33 17.90
CA SER A 79 2.35 -4.29 18.56
C SER A 79 0.87 -4.33 18.18
N SER A 80 0.52 -4.92 17.03
CA SER A 80 -0.85 -5.07 16.56
C SER A 80 -1.45 -6.45 16.86
N GLU A 81 -0.64 -7.38 17.36
CA GLU A 81 -1.01 -8.80 17.58
C GLU A 81 -1.54 -9.48 16.31
N LYS A 82 -1.06 -9.03 15.16
CA LYS A 82 -1.41 -9.54 13.83
C LYS A 82 -0.14 -9.89 13.08
N LYS A 83 -0.23 -10.73 12.04
CA LYS A 83 0.92 -11.11 11.25
C LYS A 83 0.67 -10.88 9.76
N PHE A 84 1.64 -10.32 9.07
CA PHE A 84 1.55 -10.03 7.65
C PHE A 84 1.55 -11.33 6.84
N GLY A 85 0.45 -11.56 6.10
CA GLY A 85 0.22 -12.79 5.35
C GLY A 85 -0.28 -13.98 6.19
N ASP A 86 -0.65 -13.78 7.46
CA ASP A 86 -1.21 -14.86 8.29
C ASP A 86 -2.61 -15.27 7.82
N LEU A 87 -2.88 -16.58 7.94
CA LEU A 87 -4.15 -17.18 7.51
C LEU A 87 -5.23 -17.18 8.59
N LYS A 88 -4.92 -16.71 9.81
CA LYS A 88 -5.86 -16.62 10.93
C LYS A 88 -6.13 -15.20 11.36
N ASN A 89 -5.09 -14.42 11.51
CA ASN A 89 -5.16 -13.02 11.95
C ASN A 89 -4.26 -12.11 11.11
N PRO A 90 -4.61 -11.90 9.81
CA PRO A 90 -3.76 -11.17 8.89
C PRO A 90 -3.62 -9.69 9.27
N LEU A 91 -2.38 -9.19 9.22
CA LEU A 91 -2.08 -7.78 9.24
C LEU A 91 -2.25 -7.23 7.82
N LEU A 92 -3.04 -6.18 7.68
CA LEU A 92 -3.09 -5.39 6.45
C LEU A 92 -2.37 -4.07 6.69
N VAL A 93 -1.55 -3.63 5.73
CA VAL A 93 -0.80 -2.39 5.81
C VAL A 93 -1.08 -1.48 4.62
N SER A 94 -0.78 -0.19 4.80
CA SER A 94 -0.83 0.79 3.72
C SER A 94 0.55 1.39 3.50
N VAL A 95 0.92 1.62 2.25
CA VAL A 95 2.11 2.36 1.88
C VAL A 95 1.70 3.72 1.33
N ARG A 96 2.23 4.77 1.93
CA ARG A 96 1.90 6.17 1.59
C ARG A 96 3.17 6.98 1.39
N SER A 97 3.09 7.98 0.54
CA SER A 97 4.16 8.94 0.36
C SER A 97 4.35 9.84 1.58
N GLY A 98 5.61 10.18 1.88
CA GLY A 98 6.02 11.07 2.94
C GLY A 98 6.94 12.18 2.44
N ALA A 99 6.58 12.89 1.37
CA ALA A 99 7.39 14.01 0.85
C ALA A 99 7.59 15.11 1.90
N ARG A 100 8.67 15.90 1.77
CA ARG A 100 9.00 17.02 2.67
C ARG A 100 7.88 18.05 2.73
N VAL A 101 7.32 18.37 1.56
CA VAL A 101 6.16 19.24 1.39
C VAL A 101 4.95 18.38 1.03
N SER A 102 3.80 18.70 1.62
CA SER A 102 2.56 18.01 1.29
C SER A 102 2.19 18.24 -0.17
N MET A 103 1.95 17.16 -0.91
CA MET A 103 1.55 17.17 -2.31
C MET A 103 0.27 16.33 -2.47
N PRO A 104 -0.91 16.88 -2.08
CA PRO A 104 -2.16 16.13 -2.10
C PRO A 104 -2.49 15.62 -3.51
N GLY A 105 -2.80 14.34 -3.64
CA GLY A 105 -3.15 13.71 -4.92
C GLY A 105 -2.01 13.50 -5.93
N MET A 106 -0.79 14.03 -5.64
CA MET A 106 0.32 13.97 -6.60
C MET A 106 1.13 12.67 -6.53
N MET A 107 1.15 12.02 -5.38
CA MET A 107 1.88 10.76 -5.18
C MET A 107 0.91 9.63 -4.81
N ASP A 108 1.31 8.43 -5.15
CA ASP A 108 0.46 7.27 -5.00
C ASP A 108 0.36 6.77 -3.55
N THR A 109 -0.72 6.08 -3.27
CA THR A 109 -1.00 5.38 -2.01
C THR A 109 -1.53 4.00 -2.35
N ILE A 110 -1.06 2.98 -1.66
CA ILE A 110 -1.57 1.61 -1.79
C ILE A 110 -2.12 1.18 -0.43
N LEU A 111 -3.38 0.76 -0.42
CA LEU A 111 -4.10 0.31 0.76
C LEU A 111 -4.23 -1.21 0.76
N ASN A 112 -4.50 -1.80 1.92
CA ASN A 112 -4.85 -3.22 2.08
C ASN A 112 -3.80 -4.21 1.56
N LEU A 113 -2.50 -3.82 1.57
CA LEU A 113 -1.41 -4.75 1.29
C LEU A 113 -1.45 -5.91 2.29
N GLY A 114 -1.25 -7.11 1.80
CA GLY A 114 -1.38 -8.34 2.58
C GLY A 114 -2.62 -9.16 2.23
N LEU A 115 -3.56 -8.61 1.43
CA LEU A 115 -4.65 -9.37 0.86
C LEU A 115 -4.15 -10.26 -0.29
N ASN A 116 -4.58 -11.50 -0.26
CA ASN A 116 -4.40 -12.50 -1.32
C ASN A 116 -5.54 -13.54 -1.24
N ASP A 117 -5.52 -14.56 -2.09
CA ASP A 117 -6.58 -15.58 -2.16
C ASP A 117 -6.81 -16.33 -0.83
N LYS A 118 -5.80 -16.38 0.03
CA LYS A 118 -5.90 -17.06 1.33
C LYS A 118 -6.26 -16.10 2.46
N THR A 119 -5.64 -14.93 2.53
CA THR A 119 -5.86 -13.97 3.62
C THR A 119 -7.24 -13.32 3.54
N VAL A 120 -7.84 -13.18 2.35
CA VAL A 120 -9.22 -12.70 2.19
C VAL A 120 -10.22 -13.57 2.94
N LEU A 121 -10.03 -14.89 2.96
CA LEU A 121 -10.89 -15.82 3.71
C LEU A 121 -10.74 -15.64 5.23
N ALA A 122 -9.54 -15.33 5.71
CA ALA A 122 -9.32 -15.02 7.11
C ALA A 122 -10.01 -13.71 7.53
N ILE A 123 -9.99 -12.69 6.67
CA ILE A 123 -10.73 -11.44 6.90
C ILE A 123 -12.24 -11.71 6.93
N ALA A 124 -12.75 -12.47 5.95
CA ALA A 124 -14.16 -12.84 5.90
C ALA A 124 -14.63 -13.56 7.17
N LYS A 125 -13.85 -14.53 7.65
CA LYS A 125 -14.13 -15.25 8.90
C LYS A 125 -14.12 -14.31 10.11
N LYS A 126 -13.14 -13.42 10.19
CA LYS A 126 -12.98 -12.50 11.32
C LYS A 126 -14.07 -11.43 11.39
N THR A 127 -14.55 -10.98 10.25
CA THR A 127 -15.60 -9.95 10.16
C THR A 127 -17.00 -10.54 10.07
N SER A 128 -17.11 -11.88 9.91
CA SER A 128 -18.36 -12.57 9.58
C SER A 128 -19.05 -11.96 8.33
N ASN A 129 -18.26 -11.42 7.41
CA ASN A 129 -18.76 -10.72 6.23
C ASN A 129 -17.90 -11.05 5.00
N MET A 130 -18.32 -12.06 4.25
CA MET A 130 -17.63 -12.51 3.04
C MET A 130 -17.65 -11.44 1.94
N ARG A 131 -18.80 -10.79 1.76
CA ARG A 131 -18.96 -9.73 0.78
C ARG A 131 -17.97 -8.59 1.00
N PHE A 132 -17.87 -8.09 2.24
CA PHE A 132 -16.90 -7.04 2.61
C PHE A 132 -15.45 -7.44 2.32
N ALA A 133 -15.09 -8.68 2.66
CA ALA A 133 -13.73 -9.18 2.45
C ALA A 133 -13.39 -9.25 0.96
N LYS A 134 -14.31 -9.77 0.13
CA LYS A 134 -14.13 -9.89 -1.32
C LYS A 134 -14.10 -8.52 -2.01
N ASP A 135 -14.99 -7.59 -1.64
CA ASP A 135 -14.95 -6.22 -2.15
C ASP A 135 -13.64 -5.52 -1.80
N SER A 136 -13.15 -5.71 -0.56
CA SER A 136 -11.85 -5.18 -0.15
C SER A 136 -10.70 -5.77 -0.98
N TYR A 137 -10.75 -7.07 -1.30
CA TYR A 137 -9.74 -7.72 -2.12
C TYR A 137 -9.80 -7.28 -3.58
N ARG A 138 -10.97 -7.19 -4.17
CA ARG A 138 -11.18 -6.65 -5.51
C ARG A 138 -10.60 -5.23 -5.64
N ARG A 139 -10.90 -4.34 -4.67
CA ARG A 139 -10.36 -2.97 -4.63
C ARG A 139 -8.84 -2.97 -4.51
N PHE A 140 -8.28 -3.88 -3.72
CA PHE A 140 -6.84 -4.04 -3.62
C PHE A 140 -6.21 -4.47 -4.95
N ILE A 141 -6.79 -5.46 -5.65
CA ILE A 141 -6.30 -5.91 -6.96
C ILE A 141 -6.31 -4.74 -7.95
N GLN A 142 -7.42 -4.01 -8.05
CA GLN A 142 -7.55 -2.85 -8.94
C GLN A 142 -6.51 -1.78 -8.63
N MET A 143 -6.41 -1.35 -7.37
CA MET A 143 -5.46 -0.32 -6.93
C MET A 143 -4.01 -0.75 -7.15
N TYR A 144 -3.65 -1.97 -6.75
CA TYR A 144 -2.30 -2.50 -6.94
C TYR A 144 -1.95 -2.61 -8.42
N SER A 145 -2.88 -3.10 -9.23
CA SER A 145 -2.68 -3.22 -10.67
C SER A 145 -2.49 -1.87 -11.35
N ASN A 146 -3.26 -0.86 -10.96
CA ASN A 146 -3.11 0.48 -11.50
C ASN A 146 -1.80 1.12 -11.07
N VAL A 147 -1.51 1.15 -9.77
CA VAL A 147 -0.36 1.89 -9.22
C VAL A 147 0.96 1.16 -9.42
N VAL A 148 1.00 -0.17 -9.24
CA VAL A 148 2.25 -0.95 -9.26
C VAL A 148 2.51 -1.60 -10.60
N LEU A 149 1.47 -2.10 -11.26
CA LEU A 149 1.60 -2.82 -12.53
C LEU A 149 1.35 -1.94 -13.76
N GLY A 150 0.88 -0.70 -13.57
CA GLY A 150 0.64 0.26 -14.65
C GLY A 150 -0.55 -0.10 -15.55
N ILE A 151 -1.54 -0.82 -15.02
CA ILE A 151 -2.75 -1.18 -15.76
C ILE A 151 -3.81 -0.10 -15.54
N GLU A 152 -4.32 0.47 -16.63
CA GLU A 152 -5.33 1.53 -16.59
C GLU A 152 -6.63 1.07 -15.91
N ASN A 153 -7.21 1.94 -15.06
CA ASN A 153 -8.39 1.64 -14.27
C ASN A 153 -9.60 1.24 -15.09
N TYR A 154 -9.78 1.81 -16.29
CA TYR A 154 -10.93 1.52 -17.13
C TYR A 154 -11.09 0.02 -17.43
N ASN A 155 -9.98 -0.75 -17.51
CA ASN A 155 -10.04 -2.21 -17.74
C ASN A 155 -10.78 -2.95 -16.62
N PHE A 156 -10.80 -2.41 -15.41
CA PHE A 156 -11.47 -2.99 -14.24
C PHE A 156 -12.88 -2.41 -14.07
N GLU A 157 -13.05 -1.12 -14.33
CA GLU A 157 -14.34 -0.43 -14.21
C GLU A 157 -15.35 -0.97 -15.22
N GLU A 158 -14.93 -1.22 -16.45
CA GLU A 158 -15.76 -1.84 -17.49
C GLU A 158 -16.29 -3.22 -17.04
N LEU A 159 -15.47 -4.04 -16.38
CA LEU A 159 -15.91 -5.33 -15.85
C LEU A 159 -16.99 -5.15 -14.77
N ILE A 160 -16.82 -4.21 -13.84
CA ILE A 160 -17.80 -3.94 -12.79
C ILE A 160 -19.13 -3.51 -13.41
N GLU A 161 -19.10 -2.59 -14.38
CA GLU A 161 -20.29 -2.11 -15.06
C GLU A 161 -21.01 -3.26 -15.79
N ASN A 162 -20.29 -4.16 -16.46
CA ASN A 162 -20.86 -5.31 -17.14
C ASN A 162 -21.55 -6.27 -16.15
N TYR A 163 -20.96 -6.51 -14.97
CA TYR A 163 -21.61 -7.31 -13.92
C TYR A 163 -22.89 -6.65 -13.42
N LYS A 164 -22.87 -5.34 -13.17
CA LYS A 164 -24.07 -4.58 -12.76
C LYS A 164 -25.17 -4.64 -13.82
N LEU A 165 -24.83 -4.43 -15.09
CA LEU A 165 -25.77 -4.50 -16.21
C LEU A 165 -26.39 -5.90 -16.34
N THR A 166 -25.57 -6.95 -16.27
CA THR A 166 -26.05 -8.33 -16.37
C THR A 166 -26.99 -8.69 -15.23
N LYS A 167 -26.76 -8.16 -14.04
CA LYS A 167 -27.58 -8.40 -12.84
C LYS A 167 -28.79 -7.45 -12.75
N GLY A 168 -28.83 -6.39 -13.55
CA GLY A 168 -29.90 -5.38 -13.51
C GLY A 168 -29.85 -4.49 -12.27
N VAL A 169 -28.63 -4.21 -11.73
CA VAL A 169 -28.42 -3.38 -10.54
C VAL A 169 -27.61 -2.12 -10.88
N LEU A 170 -27.73 -1.08 -10.04
CA LEU A 170 -27.07 0.20 -10.27
C LEU A 170 -25.83 0.41 -9.41
N LEU A 171 -25.84 -0.12 -8.19
CA LEU A 171 -24.77 0.15 -7.22
C LEU A 171 -23.86 -1.06 -7.03
N ASP A 172 -22.59 -0.82 -6.80
CA ASP A 172 -21.62 -1.85 -6.40
C ASP A 172 -22.07 -2.59 -5.13
N THR A 173 -22.83 -1.91 -4.28
CA THR A 173 -23.40 -2.47 -3.04
C THR A 173 -24.44 -3.56 -3.28
N ASP A 174 -25.03 -3.61 -4.46
CA ASP A 174 -26.06 -4.59 -4.83
C ASP A 174 -25.45 -5.89 -5.38
N LEU A 175 -24.16 -5.90 -5.65
CA LEU A 175 -23.41 -7.09 -6.01
C LEU A 175 -23.18 -7.98 -4.79
N ASP A 176 -23.43 -9.27 -4.93
CA ASP A 176 -23.25 -10.25 -3.86
C ASP A 176 -21.82 -10.87 -3.86
N ASP A 177 -21.60 -11.81 -2.96
CA ASP A 177 -20.29 -12.44 -2.79
C ASP A 177 -19.91 -13.35 -3.97
N LYS A 178 -20.86 -13.89 -4.73
CA LYS A 178 -20.59 -14.67 -5.95
C LYS A 178 -20.19 -13.77 -7.10
N ASP A 179 -20.82 -12.62 -7.24
CA ASP A 179 -20.43 -11.61 -8.23
C ASP A 179 -18.99 -11.15 -7.99
N TRP A 180 -18.63 -10.93 -6.72
CA TRP A 180 -17.26 -10.56 -6.37
C TRP A 180 -16.25 -11.68 -6.63
N ASP A 181 -16.59 -12.95 -6.50
CA ASP A 181 -15.74 -14.07 -6.91
C ASP A 181 -15.46 -14.03 -8.41
N GLY A 182 -16.49 -13.86 -9.22
CA GLY A 182 -16.35 -13.71 -10.66
C GLY A 182 -15.46 -12.53 -11.03
N LEU A 183 -15.76 -11.34 -10.48
CA LEU A 183 -14.98 -10.12 -10.72
C LEU A 183 -13.50 -10.23 -10.29
N ILE A 184 -13.21 -10.86 -9.14
CA ILE A 184 -11.84 -11.10 -8.68
C ILE A 184 -11.08 -11.97 -9.70
N ASN A 185 -11.71 -13.01 -10.23
CA ASN A 185 -11.10 -13.87 -11.24
C ASN A 185 -10.87 -13.10 -12.54
N ASP A 186 -11.84 -12.32 -13.00
CA ASP A 186 -11.71 -11.51 -14.20
C ASP A 186 -10.64 -10.42 -14.06
N PHE A 187 -10.54 -9.77 -12.91
CA PHE A 187 -9.47 -8.83 -12.61
C PHE A 187 -8.09 -9.48 -12.70
N LYS A 188 -7.93 -10.70 -12.14
CA LYS A 188 -6.68 -11.45 -12.26
C LYS A 188 -6.37 -11.84 -13.71
N ASN A 189 -7.41 -12.17 -14.48
CA ASN A 189 -7.26 -12.46 -15.91
C ASN A 189 -6.79 -11.23 -16.69
N VAL A 190 -7.31 -10.03 -16.37
CA VAL A 190 -6.81 -8.76 -16.93
C VAL A 190 -5.33 -8.58 -16.60
N VAL A 191 -4.93 -8.78 -15.33
CA VAL A 191 -3.54 -8.68 -14.92
C VAL A 191 -2.66 -9.65 -15.73
N LYS A 192 -3.05 -10.91 -15.81
CA LYS A 192 -2.31 -11.94 -16.56
C LYS A 192 -2.21 -11.60 -18.05
N LYS A 193 -3.28 -11.14 -18.65
CA LYS A 193 -3.30 -10.73 -20.07
C LYS A 193 -2.35 -9.55 -20.34
N LYS A 194 -2.36 -8.54 -19.48
CA LYS A 194 -1.56 -7.31 -19.66
C LYS A 194 -0.09 -7.49 -19.27
N THR A 195 0.21 -8.23 -18.20
CA THR A 195 1.58 -8.34 -17.67
C THR A 195 2.28 -9.66 -18.02
N LYS A 196 1.55 -10.65 -18.57
CA LYS A 196 1.99 -12.04 -18.78
C LYS A 196 2.39 -12.76 -17.48
N LYS A 197 1.98 -12.24 -16.33
CA LYS A 197 2.23 -12.80 -14.99
C LYS A 197 0.93 -12.82 -14.20
N ASP A 198 0.84 -13.76 -13.28
CA ASP A 198 -0.29 -13.80 -12.34
C ASP A 198 -0.21 -12.64 -11.34
N PHE A 199 -1.37 -12.23 -10.80
CA PHE A 199 -1.42 -11.23 -9.72
C PHE A 199 -0.63 -11.75 -8.50
N PRO A 200 0.30 -10.95 -7.93
CA PRO A 200 1.21 -11.41 -6.90
C PRO A 200 0.48 -11.84 -5.62
N GLN A 201 0.67 -13.10 -5.22
CA GLN A 201 0.11 -13.69 -4.01
C GLN A 201 1.07 -13.63 -2.81
N ASP A 202 2.38 -13.42 -3.05
CA ASP A 202 3.36 -13.21 -1.99
C ASP A 202 3.25 -11.79 -1.43
N VAL A 203 2.87 -11.68 -0.17
CA VAL A 203 2.67 -10.40 0.52
C VAL A 203 3.95 -9.58 0.63
N ASN A 204 5.13 -10.21 0.71
CA ASN A 204 6.41 -9.49 0.72
C ASN A 204 6.71 -8.90 -0.66
N GLN A 205 6.40 -9.62 -1.73
CA GLN A 205 6.50 -9.10 -3.10
C GLN A 205 5.55 -7.90 -3.29
N GLN A 206 4.32 -8.01 -2.79
CA GLN A 206 3.35 -6.90 -2.81
C GLN A 206 3.91 -5.66 -2.09
N LEU A 207 4.48 -5.83 -0.89
CA LEU A 207 5.03 -4.74 -0.10
C LEU A 207 6.20 -4.04 -0.79
N VAL A 208 7.16 -4.81 -1.30
CA VAL A 208 8.32 -4.26 -2.03
C VAL A 208 7.87 -3.54 -3.30
N GLY A 209 6.92 -4.12 -4.05
CA GLY A 209 6.33 -3.50 -5.24
C GLY A 209 5.65 -2.17 -4.91
N ALA A 210 4.85 -2.13 -3.86
CA ALA A 210 4.15 -0.92 -3.42
C ALA A 210 5.12 0.20 -2.99
N ILE A 211 6.15 -0.12 -2.21
CA ILE A 211 7.18 0.86 -1.80
C ILE A 211 7.90 1.41 -3.03
N SER A 212 8.27 0.54 -3.97
CA SER A 212 8.92 0.96 -5.22
C SER A 212 8.03 1.87 -6.06
N ALA A 213 6.74 1.54 -6.18
CA ALA A 213 5.78 2.36 -6.92
C ALA A 213 5.60 3.75 -6.30
N VAL A 214 5.55 3.85 -4.96
CA VAL A 214 5.48 5.14 -4.28
C VAL A 214 6.75 5.96 -4.54
N PHE A 215 7.95 5.37 -4.54
CA PHE A 215 9.16 6.11 -4.93
C PHE A 215 9.12 6.54 -6.40
N LEU A 216 8.66 5.68 -7.31
CA LEU A 216 8.50 6.03 -8.72
C LEU A 216 7.52 7.19 -8.94
N SER A 217 6.48 7.28 -8.12
CA SER A 217 5.48 8.35 -8.23
C SER A 217 6.04 9.76 -7.95
N TRP A 218 7.22 9.86 -7.29
CA TRP A 218 7.95 11.12 -7.12
C TRP A 218 8.31 11.78 -8.45
N GLU A 219 8.65 10.98 -9.46
CA GLU A 219 9.01 11.44 -10.82
C GLU A 219 7.82 11.41 -11.80
N SER A 220 6.60 11.18 -11.32
CA SER A 220 5.39 11.28 -12.15
C SER A 220 5.21 12.68 -12.70
N HIS A 221 4.56 12.80 -13.86
CA HIS A 221 4.30 14.09 -14.52
C HIS A 221 3.58 15.08 -13.59
N ARG A 222 2.51 14.62 -12.93
CA ARG A 222 1.75 15.42 -11.96
C ARG A 222 2.61 15.90 -10.77
N ALA A 223 3.47 15.05 -10.21
CA ALA A 223 4.34 15.43 -9.10
C ALA A 223 5.41 16.44 -9.52
N LYS A 224 5.95 16.31 -10.75
CA LYS A 224 6.90 17.28 -11.31
C LYS A 224 6.27 18.64 -11.53
N ILE A 225 5.08 18.69 -12.13
CA ILE A 225 4.35 19.95 -12.33
C ILE A 225 4.06 20.62 -10.99
N TYR A 226 3.52 19.86 -10.04
CA TYR A 226 3.21 20.40 -8.72
C TYR A 226 4.44 21.05 -8.06
N ARG A 227 5.60 20.38 -8.11
CA ARG A 227 6.84 20.93 -7.55
C ARG A 227 7.26 22.23 -8.27
N LYS A 228 7.15 22.29 -9.59
CA LYS A 228 7.47 23.51 -10.36
C LYS A 228 6.58 24.71 -10.00
N LEU A 229 5.32 24.46 -9.62
CA LEU A 229 4.37 25.52 -9.29
C LEU A 229 4.44 25.97 -7.82
N ASN A 230 5.02 25.13 -6.93
CA ASN A 230 5.01 25.35 -5.48
C ASN A 230 6.43 25.42 -4.85
N GLN A 231 7.45 25.46 -5.68
CA GLN A 231 8.84 25.76 -5.33
C GLN A 231 9.27 27.02 -6.07
#